data_1114c24f0686affe377a46c0d0c208c4
#
_entry.id   1114c24f0686affe377a46c0d0c208c4
#
_cell.length_a   1.000
_cell.length_b   1.000
_cell.length_c   1.000
_cell.angle_alpha   90.00
_cell.angle_beta   90.00
_cell.angle_gamma   90.00
#
_symmetry.space_group_name_H-M   'P 1'
#
loop_
_entity.id
_entity.type
_entity.pdbx_description
1 polymer ?
#
loop_
_entity_poly.entity_id
_entity_poly.type
_entity_poly.pdbx_seq_one_letter_code
_entity_poly.pdbx_strand_id
1 'polypeptide(L)'
;RTQGSAGNDIGFGLADKLRINYYDVEIFDQVLRRLEAEKGAVNDAEYFADFNKYEKKHRFDPKGWLREFNRYHGLPKQDAVFFNMSDLICDLASREDCIIMGRCADAILKNNHIPHISLFITAPFAIRVQHVMDVRKMNIKQATRFLKKMDNQHRKYYNFYGGAHWGKPDNYD
;
A
#
# COMPACT_ATOMS: atom_id res chain seq x y z
N ARG A 1 7.14 -2.60 3.45
CA ARG A 1 7.62 -2.67 4.86
C ARG A 1 6.70 -3.49 5.76
N THR A 2 7.26 -4.06 6.84
CA THR A 2 6.45 -4.62 7.92
C THR A 2 5.98 -3.52 8.89
N GLN A 3 4.81 -3.69 9.50
CA GLN A 3 4.30 -2.72 10.48
C GLN A 3 5.22 -2.66 11.73
N GLY A 4 5.50 -1.46 12.23
CA GLY A 4 6.35 -1.24 13.41
C GLY A 4 7.85 -1.38 13.17
N SER A 5 8.31 -1.49 11.92
CA SER A 5 9.74 -1.55 11.55
C SER A 5 10.43 -0.20 11.44
N ALA A 6 9.79 0.89 11.84
CA ALA A 6 10.25 2.27 11.63
C ALA A 6 10.47 2.64 10.14
N GLY A 7 9.82 1.91 9.23
CA GLY A 7 9.99 2.14 7.79
C GLY A 7 9.60 3.55 7.33
N ASN A 8 8.59 4.17 7.97
CA ASN A 8 8.21 5.57 7.67
C ASN A 8 9.31 6.54 8.08
N ASP A 9 9.86 6.36 9.28
CA ASP A 9 10.91 7.25 9.80
C ASP A 9 12.18 7.14 8.94
N ILE A 10 12.51 5.92 8.49
CA ILE A 10 13.63 5.66 7.58
C ILE A 10 13.36 6.32 6.22
N GLY A 11 12.18 6.10 5.63
CA GLY A 11 11.82 6.68 4.34
C GLY A 11 11.80 8.21 4.37
N PHE A 12 11.20 8.79 5.40
CA PHE A 12 11.16 10.25 5.59
C PHE A 12 12.56 10.82 5.80
N GLY A 13 13.38 10.20 6.68
CA GLY A 13 14.76 10.65 6.90
C GLY A 13 15.65 10.52 5.67
N LEU A 14 15.40 9.53 4.81
CA LEU A 14 16.10 9.39 3.54
C LEU A 14 15.68 10.49 2.55
N ALA A 15 14.39 10.77 2.45
CA ALA A 15 13.85 11.83 1.60
C ALA A 15 14.41 13.20 1.98
N ASP A 16 14.43 13.51 3.29
CA ASP A 16 15.01 14.74 3.83
C ASP A 16 16.50 14.86 3.48
N LYS A 17 17.25 13.78 3.66
CA LYS A 17 18.71 13.73 3.36
C LYS A 17 19.01 13.91 1.88
N LEU A 18 18.18 13.35 1.01
CA LEU A 18 18.30 13.47 -0.45
C LEU A 18 17.63 14.74 -1.01
N ARG A 19 16.87 15.46 -0.21
CA ARG A 19 16.07 16.64 -0.58
C ARG A 19 15.09 16.34 -1.72
N ILE A 20 14.41 15.20 -1.62
CA ILE A 20 13.36 14.76 -2.54
C ILE A 20 12.03 14.59 -1.80
N ASN A 21 10.94 14.54 -2.56
CA ASN A 21 9.61 14.41 -1.98
C ASN A 21 9.36 13.01 -1.38
N TYR A 22 8.54 12.96 -0.34
CA TYR A 22 8.12 11.74 0.33
C TYR A 22 6.60 11.60 0.28
N TYR A 23 6.13 10.46 -0.23
CA TYR A 23 4.70 10.17 -0.42
C TYR A 23 4.31 8.89 0.34
N ASP A 24 3.35 8.97 1.23
CA ASP A 24 2.74 7.82 1.94
C ASP A 24 1.20 7.98 1.97
N VAL A 25 0.68 8.58 3.02
CA VAL A 25 -0.77 8.75 3.23
C VAL A 25 -1.37 9.71 2.21
N GLU A 26 -0.63 10.73 1.81
CA GLU A 26 -1.10 11.78 0.89
C GLU A 26 -1.52 11.25 -0.49
N ILE A 27 -0.82 10.23 -1.02
CA ILE A 27 -1.24 9.57 -2.28
C ILE A 27 -2.66 9.02 -2.13
N PHE A 28 -2.91 8.33 -1.02
CA PHE A 28 -4.21 7.74 -0.76
C PHE A 28 -5.27 8.81 -0.57
N ASP A 29 -4.98 9.86 0.20
CA ASP A 29 -5.90 10.97 0.44
C ASP A 29 -6.26 11.73 -0.85
N GLN A 30 -5.29 11.93 -1.75
CA GLN A 30 -5.56 12.58 -3.04
C GLN A 30 -6.47 11.72 -3.93
N VAL A 31 -6.23 10.41 -3.98
CA VAL A 31 -7.09 9.48 -4.73
C VAL A 31 -8.50 9.47 -4.13
N LEU A 32 -8.60 9.39 -2.81
CA LEU A 32 -9.90 9.43 -2.15
C LEU A 32 -10.64 10.74 -2.44
N ARG A 33 -10.00 11.89 -2.36
CA ARG A 33 -10.62 13.18 -2.67
C ARG A 33 -11.11 13.25 -4.12
N ARG A 34 -10.39 12.67 -5.07
CA ARG A 34 -10.85 12.57 -6.46
C ARG A 34 -12.11 11.70 -6.59
N LEU A 35 -12.15 10.57 -5.87
CA LEU A 35 -13.29 9.66 -5.88
C LEU A 35 -14.46 10.17 -5.05
N GLU A 36 -14.21 10.93 -3.97
CA GLU A 36 -15.22 11.57 -3.12
C GLU A 36 -15.95 12.69 -3.83
N ALA A 37 -15.25 13.44 -4.67
CA ALA A 37 -15.89 14.41 -5.55
C ALA A 37 -16.96 13.77 -6.45
N GLU A 38 -16.87 12.43 -6.64
CA GLU A 38 -17.82 11.65 -7.42
C GLU A 38 -18.84 10.87 -6.59
N LYS A 39 -18.56 10.43 -5.34
CA LYS A 39 -19.42 9.46 -4.61
C LYS A 39 -19.45 9.49 -3.06
N GLY A 40 -18.98 10.52 -2.35
CA GLY A 40 -19.08 10.61 -0.87
C GLY A 40 -17.97 9.85 -0.10
N ALA A 41 -17.69 10.31 1.12
CA ALA A 41 -16.49 10.01 1.92
C ALA A 41 -16.11 8.54 2.13
N VAL A 42 -14.84 8.22 1.94
CA VAL A 42 -14.23 6.91 2.24
C VAL A 42 -13.07 7.08 3.21
N ASN A 43 -13.08 6.26 4.24
CA ASN A 43 -12.07 6.21 5.28
C ASN A 43 -11.06 5.07 5.00
N ASP A 44 -9.75 5.30 5.18
CA ASP A 44 -8.68 4.32 4.97
C ASP A 44 -8.91 3.01 5.76
N ALA A 45 -9.37 3.10 7.00
CA ALA A 45 -9.65 1.93 7.83
C ALA A 45 -10.83 1.10 7.30
N GLU A 46 -11.85 1.72 6.74
CA GLU A 46 -12.99 1.07 6.10
C GLU A 46 -12.58 0.41 4.78
N TYR A 47 -11.75 1.08 3.99
CA TYR A 47 -11.24 0.52 2.74
C TYR A 47 -10.53 -0.82 2.96
N PHE A 48 -9.61 -0.92 3.93
CA PHE A 48 -8.91 -2.18 4.22
C PHE A 48 -9.82 -3.21 4.91
N ALA A 49 -10.83 -2.81 5.65
CA ALA A 49 -11.80 -3.74 6.23
C ALA A 49 -12.68 -4.38 5.14
N ASP A 50 -13.10 -3.57 4.17
CA ASP A 50 -13.92 -4.03 3.04
C ASP A 50 -13.11 -4.85 2.04
N PHE A 51 -11.81 -4.58 1.88
CA PHE A 51 -10.94 -5.37 1.02
C PHE A 51 -10.90 -6.86 1.41
N ASN A 52 -10.93 -7.20 2.69
CA ASN A 52 -10.99 -8.60 3.12
C ASN A 52 -12.27 -9.32 2.69
N LYS A 53 -13.39 -8.59 2.57
CA LYS A 53 -14.66 -9.14 2.05
C LYS A 53 -14.61 -9.28 0.54
N TYR A 54 -14.01 -8.29 -0.13
CA TYR A 54 -13.83 -8.25 -1.57
C TYR A 54 -12.94 -9.40 -2.06
N GLU A 55 -11.76 -9.61 -1.46
CA GLU A 55 -10.83 -10.69 -1.78
C GLU A 55 -11.51 -12.07 -1.72
N LYS A 56 -12.31 -12.33 -0.67
CA LYS A 56 -13.03 -13.60 -0.53
C LYS A 56 -14.04 -13.83 -1.64
N LYS A 57 -14.71 -12.77 -2.11
CA LYS A 57 -15.75 -12.86 -3.14
C LYS A 57 -15.19 -13.06 -4.54
N HIS A 58 -14.01 -12.47 -4.84
CA HIS A 58 -13.44 -12.42 -6.19
C HIS A 58 -12.29 -13.41 -6.44
N ARG A 59 -11.88 -14.16 -5.42
CA ARG A 59 -10.76 -15.14 -5.49
C ARG A 59 -10.95 -16.25 -6.55
N PHE A 60 -12.15 -16.40 -7.09
CA PHE A 60 -12.52 -17.46 -8.04
C PHE A 60 -13.11 -16.95 -9.36
N ASP A 61 -13.02 -15.65 -9.67
CA ASP A 61 -13.52 -15.14 -10.95
C ASP A 61 -12.39 -14.73 -11.91
N PRO A 62 -11.89 -15.66 -12.75
CA PRO A 62 -10.91 -15.33 -13.79
C PRO A 62 -11.50 -14.50 -14.94
N LYS A 63 -12.83 -14.30 -15.01
CA LYS A 63 -13.50 -13.53 -16.05
C LYS A 63 -13.62 -12.03 -15.75
N GLY A 64 -13.33 -11.61 -14.52
CA GLY A 64 -13.27 -10.18 -14.14
C GLY A 64 -12.18 -9.41 -14.89
N TRP A 65 -11.14 -10.10 -15.34
CA TRP A 65 -10.00 -9.53 -16.08
C TRP A 65 -10.33 -9.03 -17.49
N LEU A 66 -11.42 -9.49 -18.08
CA LEU A 66 -11.83 -9.14 -19.45
C LEU A 66 -12.82 -7.96 -19.55
N ARG A 67 -13.16 -7.30 -18.43
CA ARG A 67 -14.05 -6.12 -18.46
C ARG A 67 -13.31 -4.79 -18.53
N GLU A 68 -12.08 -4.78 -18.96
CA GLU A 68 -11.13 -3.65 -18.93
C GLU A 68 -11.34 -2.56 -19.96
N PHE A 69 -12.48 -2.42 -20.60
CA PHE A 69 -12.64 -1.40 -21.66
C PHE A 69 -13.30 -0.08 -21.25
N ASN A 70 -13.61 0.11 -19.97
CA ASN A 70 -14.09 1.41 -19.51
C ASN A 70 -13.28 1.80 -18.26
N ARG A 71 -12.20 2.60 -18.48
CA ARG A 71 -11.28 3.05 -17.42
C ARG A 71 -12.03 3.62 -16.22
N TYR A 72 -12.41 2.76 -15.25
CA TYR A 72 -13.00 3.08 -13.95
C TYR A 72 -14.51 3.14 -13.82
N HIS A 73 -15.31 3.22 -14.88
CA HIS A 73 -16.77 3.12 -14.79
C HIS A 73 -17.21 1.64 -14.74
N GLY A 74 -17.85 1.25 -13.64
CA GLY A 74 -18.37 -0.12 -13.45
C GLY A 74 -17.44 -1.09 -12.71
N LEU A 75 -16.24 -0.66 -12.31
CA LEU A 75 -15.37 -1.46 -11.45
C LEU A 75 -15.85 -1.45 -9.99
N PRO A 76 -15.60 -2.54 -9.22
CA PRO A 76 -15.71 -2.50 -7.78
C PRO A 76 -14.89 -1.35 -7.20
N LYS A 77 -15.39 -0.72 -6.13
CA LYS A 77 -14.76 0.44 -5.48
C LYS A 77 -13.27 0.23 -5.17
N GLN A 78 -12.91 -0.97 -4.72
CA GLN A 78 -11.53 -1.32 -4.36
C GLN A 78 -10.58 -1.29 -5.56
N ASP A 79 -11.03 -1.79 -6.70
CA ASP A 79 -10.24 -1.79 -7.93
C ASP A 79 -10.13 -0.38 -8.50
N ALA A 80 -11.23 0.39 -8.48
CA ALA A 80 -11.22 1.79 -8.90
C ALA A 80 -10.22 2.61 -8.07
N VAL A 81 -10.16 2.41 -6.74
CA VAL A 81 -9.18 3.06 -5.86
C VAL A 81 -7.76 2.63 -6.22
N PHE A 82 -7.53 1.32 -6.45
CA PHE A 82 -6.20 0.82 -6.80
C PHE A 82 -5.71 1.39 -8.13
N PHE A 83 -6.53 1.41 -9.17
CA PHE A 83 -6.14 1.95 -10.49
C PHE A 83 -5.88 3.46 -10.47
N ASN A 84 -6.74 4.23 -9.81
CA ASN A 84 -6.48 5.67 -9.63
C ASN A 84 -5.18 5.95 -8.86
N MET A 85 -4.91 5.13 -7.85
CA MET A 85 -3.66 5.21 -7.10
C MET A 85 -2.45 4.83 -7.96
N SER A 86 -2.60 3.80 -8.82
CA SER A 86 -1.55 3.39 -9.76
C SER A 86 -1.21 4.50 -10.73
N ASP A 87 -2.21 5.16 -11.32
CA ASP A 87 -2.01 6.28 -12.23
C ASP A 87 -1.27 7.45 -11.54
N LEU A 88 -1.67 7.77 -10.30
CA LEU A 88 -1.02 8.82 -9.52
C LEU A 88 0.43 8.48 -9.18
N ILE A 89 0.71 7.23 -8.79
CA ILE A 89 2.07 6.75 -8.50
C ILE A 89 2.95 6.85 -9.75
N CYS A 90 2.44 6.41 -10.90
CA CYS A 90 3.17 6.50 -12.16
C CYS A 90 3.44 7.96 -12.57
N ASP A 91 2.46 8.83 -12.41
CA ASP A 91 2.57 10.26 -12.72
C ASP A 91 3.64 10.93 -11.85
N LEU A 92 3.61 10.71 -10.52
CA LEU A 92 4.61 11.25 -9.60
C LEU A 92 6.02 10.75 -9.93
N ALA A 93 6.20 9.44 -10.07
CA ALA A 93 7.51 8.86 -10.34
C ALA A 93 8.08 9.22 -11.72
N SER A 94 7.23 9.62 -12.67
CA SER A 94 7.66 10.09 -14.00
C SER A 94 8.05 11.57 -14.04
N ARG A 95 7.63 12.35 -13.04
CA ARG A 95 7.86 13.80 -13.00
C ARG A 95 9.03 14.22 -12.14
N GLU A 96 9.32 13.43 -11.09
CA GLU A 96 10.32 13.83 -10.10
C GLU A 96 10.94 12.63 -9.39
N ASP A 97 12.15 12.85 -8.84
CA ASP A 97 12.74 11.92 -7.89
C ASP A 97 11.98 12.01 -6.57
N CYS A 98 11.46 10.88 -6.10
CA CYS A 98 10.66 10.83 -4.88
C CYS A 98 10.77 9.48 -4.16
N ILE A 99 10.40 9.46 -2.91
CA ILE A 99 10.22 8.23 -2.14
C ILE A 99 8.71 7.97 -2.00
N ILE A 100 8.27 6.81 -2.48
CA ILE A 100 6.89 6.36 -2.37
C ILE A 100 6.82 5.20 -1.39
N MET A 101 6.00 5.33 -0.34
CA MET A 101 5.93 4.35 0.73
C MET A 101 4.73 3.42 0.59
N GLY A 102 5.00 2.15 0.30
CA GLY A 102 3.97 1.10 0.26
C GLY A 102 3.06 1.15 -0.98
N ARG A 103 1.77 0.83 -0.81
CA ARG A 103 0.72 0.90 -1.85
C ARG A 103 0.99 0.04 -3.10
N CYS A 104 1.82 -0.99 -2.99
CA CYS A 104 2.31 -1.79 -4.12
C CYS A 104 3.07 -0.97 -5.17
N ALA A 105 3.67 0.18 -4.78
CA ALA A 105 4.34 1.07 -5.72
C ALA A 105 5.45 0.36 -6.52
N ASP A 106 6.22 -0.52 -5.88
CA ASP A 106 7.22 -1.37 -6.52
C ASP A 106 6.63 -2.20 -7.67
N ALA A 107 5.52 -2.89 -7.44
CA ALA A 107 4.85 -3.69 -8.47
C ALA A 107 4.23 -2.80 -9.56
N ILE A 108 3.62 -1.67 -9.18
CA ILE A 108 3.03 -0.70 -10.12
C ILE A 108 4.10 -0.15 -11.05
N LEU A 109 5.20 0.36 -10.50
CA LEU A 109 6.28 0.96 -11.28
C LEU A 109 6.98 -0.07 -12.18
N LYS A 110 7.21 -1.28 -11.67
CA LYS A 110 7.76 -2.40 -12.44
C LYS A 110 6.88 -2.75 -13.64
N ASN A 111 5.57 -2.88 -13.43
CA ASN A 111 4.62 -3.23 -14.49
C ASN A 111 4.47 -2.13 -15.55
N ASN A 112 4.72 -0.88 -15.17
CA ASN A 112 4.70 0.27 -16.09
C ASN A 112 6.09 0.65 -16.63
N HIS A 113 7.12 -0.17 -16.38
CA HIS A 113 8.50 0.03 -16.86
C HIS A 113 9.11 1.36 -16.42
N ILE A 114 8.68 1.91 -15.27
CA ILE A 114 9.23 3.14 -14.70
C ILE A 114 10.46 2.78 -13.85
N PRO A 115 11.64 3.38 -14.11
CA PRO A 115 12.85 3.12 -13.32
C PRO A 115 12.64 3.45 -11.84
N HIS A 116 13.00 2.53 -10.97
CA HIS A 116 12.89 2.70 -9.52
C HIS A 116 13.84 1.76 -8.78
N ILE A 117 14.08 2.05 -7.52
CA ILE A 117 14.74 1.15 -6.56
C ILE A 117 13.70 0.74 -5.53
N SER A 118 13.51 -0.55 -5.33
CA SER A 118 12.54 -1.08 -4.38
C SER A 118 13.19 -1.65 -3.14
N LEU A 119 12.77 -1.19 -1.96
CA LEU A 119 13.34 -1.58 -0.67
C LEU A 119 12.26 -2.16 0.25
N PHE A 120 12.55 -3.31 0.86
CA PHE A 120 11.69 -3.90 1.88
C PHE A 120 12.27 -3.72 3.27
N ILE A 121 11.67 -2.82 4.05
CA ILE A 121 12.11 -2.53 5.43
C ILE A 121 11.39 -3.43 6.41
N THR A 122 12.15 -4.17 7.20
CA THR A 122 11.64 -5.07 8.23
C THR A 122 12.50 -5.01 9.50
N ALA A 123 11.98 -5.53 10.60
CA ALA A 123 12.69 -5.69 11.85
C ALA A 123 12.22 -6.97 12.58
N PRO A 124 13.01 -7.54 13.49
CA PRO A 124 12.60 -8.65 14.32
C PRO A 124 11.26 -8.39 15.01
N PHE A 125 10.40 -9.41 15.07
CA PHE A 125 9.03 -9.24 15.56
C PHE A 125 8.96 -8.65 16.98
N ALA A 126 9.86 -9.08 17.89
CA ALA A 126 9.93 -8.55 19.25
C ALA A 126 10.24 -7.04 19.29
N ILE A 127 11.16 -6.58 18.45
CA ILE A 127 11.50 -5.15 18.33
C ILE A 127 10.28 -4.34 17.83
N ARG A 128 9.57 -4.89 16.84
CA ARG A 128 8.36 -4.25 16.31
C ARG A 128 7.24 -4.18 17.36
N VAL A 129 7.08 -5.24 18.18
CA VAL A 129 6.12 -5.25 19.31
C VAL A 129 6.46 -4.14 20.29
N GLN A 130 7.73 -4.05 20.71
CA GLN A 130 8.17 -3.01 21.65
C GLN A 130 7.91 -1.60 21.08
N HIS A 131 8.30 -1.36 19.83
CA HIS A 131 8.07 -0.07 19.17
C HIS A 131 6.57 0.31 19.14
N VAL A 132 5.69 -0.63 18.80
CA VAL A 132 4.23 -0.37 18.78
C VAL A 132 3.67 -0.13 20.19
N MET A 133 4.18 -0.84 21.20
CA MET A 133 3.81 -0.58 22.60
C MET A 133 4.15 0.84 23.02
N ASP A 134 5.35 1.30 22.66
CA ASP A 134 5.85 2.62 23.04
C ASP A 134 5.08 3.77 22.33
N VAL A 135 4.89 3.62 21.01
CA VAL A 135 4.23 4.64 20.19
C VAL A 135 2.71 4.69 20.43
N ARG A 136 2.06 3.52 20.52
CA ARG A 136 0.59 3.43 20.62
C ARG A 136 0.06 3.25 22.05
N LYS A 137 0.95 3.19 23.04
CA LYS A 137 0.59 2.94 24.46
C LYS A 137 -0.26 1.68 24.63
N MET A 138 0.06 0.64 23.87
CA MET A 138 -0.60 -0.66 23.92
C MET A 138 0.14 -1.61 24.84
N ASN A 139 -0.58 -2.58 25.45
CA ASN A 139 0.07 -3.70 26.12
C ASN A 139 0.58 -4.74 25.09
N ILE A 140 1.45 -5.65 25.52
CA ILE A 140 2.10 -6.65 24.68
C ILE A 140 1.09 -7.51 23.88
N LYS A 141 -0.03 -7.91 24.48
CA LYS A 141 -1.06 -8.72 23.81
C LYS A 141 -1.76 -7.93 22.70
N GLN A 142 -2.07 -6.67 22.97
CA GLN A 142 -2.68 -5.73 22.01
C GLN A 142 -1.73 -5.45 20.85
N ALA A 143 -0.48 -5.09 21.13
CA ALA A 143 0.55 -4.81 20.12
C ALA A 143 0.82 -6.02 19.22
N THR A 144 0.96 -7.21 19.81
CA THR A 144 1.14 -8.47 19.08
C THR A 144 -0.05 -8.75 18.14
N ARG A 145 -1.28 -8.61 18.62
CA ARG A 145 -2.49 -8.83 17.79
C ARG A 145 -2.58 -7.79 16.69
N PHE A 146 -2.31 -6.54 17.00
CA PHE A 146 -2.29 -5.43 16.03
C PHE A 146 -1.30 -5.70 14.90
N LEU A 147 -0.03 -6.02 15.21
CA LEU A 147 0.99 -6.30 14.22
C LEU A 147 0.63 -7.47 13.31
N LYS A 148 0.19 -8.59 13.87
CA LYS A 148 -0.25 -9.76 13.09
C LYS A 148 -1.39 -9.42 12.15
N LYS A 149 -2.35 -8.61 12.60
CA LYS A 149 -3.48 -8.15 11.79
C LYS A 149 -3.00 -7.27 10.63
N MET A 150 -2.17 -6.26 10.91
CA MET A 150 -1.68 -5.32 9.91
C MET A 150 -0.78 -5.99 8.87
N ASP A 151 0.19 -6.81 9.31
CA ASP A 151 1.06 -7.55 8.38
C ASP A 151 0.25 -8.51 7.49
N ASN A 152 -0.79 -9.14 8.03
CA ASN A 152 -1.66 -10.01 7.23
C ASN A 152 -2.50 -9.20 6.20
N GLN A 153 -2.98 -8.02 6.56
CA GLN A 153 -3.69 -7.13 5.63
C GLN A 153 -2.77 -6.66 4.51
N HIS A 154 -1.56 -6.19 4.83
CA HIS A 154 -0.56 -5.77 3.83
C HIS A 154 -0.18 -6.90 2.89
N ARG A 155 0.07 -8.11 3.44
CA ARG A 155 0.39 -9.30 2.63
C ARG A 155 -0.72 -9.64 1.65
N LYS A 156 -1.96 -9.67 2.11
CA LYS A 156 -3.12 -9.98 1.25
C LYS A 156 -3.29 -8.95 0.15
N TYR A 157 -3.22 -7.68 0.48
CA TYR A 157 -3.34 -6.58 -0.46
C TYR A 157 -2.25 -6.65 -1.53
N TYR A 158 -0.98 -6.80 -1.11
CA TYR A 158 0.15 -6.89 -2.02
C TYR A 158 0.09 -8.14 -2.90
N ASN A 159 -0.22 -9.29 -2.33
CA ASN A 159 -0.31 -10.54 -3.11
C ASN A 159 -1.44 -10.49 -4.14
N PHE A 160 -2.51 -9.77 -3.86
CA PHE A 160 -3.65 -9.62 -4.76
C PHE A 160 -3.35 -8.67 -5.92
N TYR A 161 -2.90 -7.45 -5.63
CA TYR A 161 -2.67 -6.42 -6.64
C TYR A 161 -1.25 -6.42 -7.21
N GLY A 162 -0.25 -6.76 -6.43
CA GLY A 162 1.14 -6.79 -6.85
C GLY A 162 1.53 -8.02 -7.66
N GLY A 163 0.69 -9.06 -7.66
CA GLY A 163 0.97 -10.32 -8.38
C GLY A 163 2.18 -11.10 -7.88
N ALA A 164 2.72 -10.77 -6.70
CA ALA A 164 3.93 -11.34 -6.13
C ALA A 164 3.77 -11.61 -4.63
N HIS A 165 4.72 -12.30 -4.02
CA HIS A 165 4.68 -12.59 -2.57
C HIS A 165 5.30 -11.46 -1.75
N TRP A 166 4.49 -10.83 -0.89
CA TRP A 166 4.93 -9.76 -0.01
C TRP A 166 6.10 -10.17 0.89
N GLY A 167 7.17 -9.38 0.88
CA GLY A 167 8.37 -9.59 1.70
C GLY A 167 9.28 -10.73 1.22
N LYS A 168 9.05 -11.28 0.02
CA LYS A 168 10.00 -12.21 -0.60
C LYS A 168 11.21 -11.41 -1.10
N PRO A 169 12.46 -11.74 -0.69
CA PRO A 169 13.66 -10.97 -1.06
C PRO A 169 13.80 -10.71 -2.56
N ASP A 170 13.53 -11.72 -3.40
CA ASP A 170 13.66 -11.64 -4.85
C ASP A 170 12.74 -10.59 -5.53
N ASN A 171 11.82 -9.98 -4.78
CA ASN A 171 10.94 -8.94 -5.31
C ASN A 171 11.51 -7.53 -5.14
N TYR A 172 12.62 -7.38 -4.40
CA TYR A 172 13.21 -6.09 -4.02
C TYR A 172 14.68 -6.05 -4.41
N ASP A 173 15.22 -4.83 -4.58
CA ASP A 173 16.64 -4.57 -4.86
C ASP A 173 17.49 -4.55 -3.54
#